data_f3fc815c5f43b82837ef1d5557c04d5f
#
_entry.id   f3fc815c5f43b82837ef1d5557c04d5f
#
_cell.length_a   1.000
_cell.length_b   1.000
_cell.length_c   1.000
_cell.angle_alpha   90.00
_cell.angle_beta   90.00
_cell.angle_gamma   90.00
#
_symmetry.space_group_name_H-M   'P 1'
#
loop_
_entity.id
_entity.type
_entity.pdbx_description
1 polymer ?
#
loop_
_entity_poly.entity_id
_entity_poly.type
_entity_poly.pdbx_seq_one_letter_code
_entity_poly.pdbx_strand_id
1 'polypeptide(L)'
;MTYHYLMDLALILLSTKVLGILTKRIQMPQVVGALVAGLILGPAMLNVLSETEFLTQLSELGVIVLMFSAGMGTDIQELKHSGKAGFLVALLGVIVPLVLGTGLAMLADRTGMIETSGFLEDVFIGTILTATSVSITVETLKEIGKLDTKVGNTILAAALIDDVLGLIALTIVSSLSGGQDSIALVLLRSCCSSCSPLWSPSSPTSSSAG
;
A
#
# COMPACT_ATOMS: atom_id res chain seq x y z
N MET A 1 4.50 -27.88 17.89
CA MET A 1 4.31 -26.51 17.36
C MET A 1 4.88 -26.24 15.97
N THR A 2 5.55 -27.18 15.31
CA THR A 2 6.42 -26.87 14.14
C THR A 2 5.77 -27.02 12.77
N TYR A 3 4.55 -27.53 12.67
CA TYR A 3 3.96 -27.83 11.35
C TYR A 3 2.75 -26.98 10.96
N HIS A 4 2.19 -26.16 11.87
CA HIS A 4 1.02 -25.33 11.56
C HIS A 4 1.34 -24.26 10.50
N TYR A 5 2.49 -23.60 10.60
CA TYR A 5 2.88 -22.58 9.62
C TYR A 5 3.06 -23.13 8.19
N LEU A 6 3.51 -24.38 8.05
CA LEU A 6 3.63 -25.03 6.74
C LEU A 6 2.25 -25.36 6.16
N MET A 7 1.30 -25.74 7.01
CA MET A 7 -0.07 -26.01 6.59
C MET A 7 -0.78 -24.70 6.18
N ASP A 8 -0.59 -23.64 6.94
CA ASP A 8 -1.10 -22.30 6.60
C ASP A 8 -0.54 -21.82 5.26
N LEU A 9 0.78 -21.96 5.06
CA LEU A 9 1.43 -21.61 3.80
C LEU A 9 0.90 -22.45 2.63
N ALA A 10 0.72 -23.76 2.82
CA ALA A 10 0.16 -24.63 1.79
C ALA A 10 -1.28 -24.25 1.44
N LEU A 11 -2.10 -23.92 2.44
CA LEU A 11 -3.47 -23.45 2.24
C LEU A 11 -3.50 -22.11 1.47
N ILE A 12 -2.62 -21.17 1.83
CA ILE A 12 -2.51 -19.87 1.14
C ILE A 12 -2.12 -20.10 -0.32
N LEU A 13 -1.07 -20.87 -0.58
CA LEU A 13 -0.58 -21.12 -1.94
C LEU A 13 -1.63 -21.86 -2.80
N LEU A 14 -2.32 -22.84 -2.22
CA LEU A 14 -3.35 -23.60 -2.93
C LEU A 14 -4.57 -22.74 -3.24
N SER A 15 -5.09 -22.02 -2.24
CA SER A 15 -6.31 -21.21 -2.38
C SER A 15 -6.10 -20.02 -3.31
N THR A 16 -4.99 -19.32 -3.18
CA THR A 16 -4.63 -18.19 -4.07
C THR A 16 -4.46 -18.66 -5.51
N LYS A 17 -3.85 -19.83 -5.71
CA LYS A 17 -3.68 -20.41 -7.05
C LYS A 17 -5.01 -20.84 -7.66
N VAL A 18 -5.85 -21.53 -6.91
CA VAL A 18 -7.16 -22.02 -7.37
C VAL A 18 -8.06 -20.84 -7.71
N LEU A 19 -8.21 -19.88 -6.78
CA LEU A 19 -9.05 -18.69 -7.02
C LEU A 19 -8.45 -17.75 -8.08
N GLY A 20 -7.12 -17.66 -8.17
CA GLY A 20 -6.47 -16.90 -9.25
C GLY A 20 -6.74 -17.50 -10.63
N ILE A 21 -6.75 -18.84 -10.79
CA ILE A 21 -7.14 -19.47 -12.06
C ILE A 21 -8.63 -19.22 -12.36
N LEU A 22 -9.47 -19.23 -11.32
CA LEU A 22 -10.91 -18.99 -11.50
C LEU A 22 -11.18 -17.53 -11.93
N THR A 23 -10.53 -16.55 -11.31
CA THR A 23 -10.64 -15.13 -11.70
C THR A 23 -10.12 -14.89 -13.12
N LYS A 24 -9.05 -15.56 -13.52
CA LYS A 24 -8.54 -15.50 -14.89
C LYS A 24 -9.56 -15.99 -15.93
N ARG A 25 -10.39 -16.97 -15.61
CA ARG A 25 -11.46 -17.44 -16.51
C ARG A 25 -12.54 -16.40 -16.76
N ILE A 26 -12.75 -15.49 -15.81
CA ILE A 26 -13.70 -14.35 -15.94
C ILE A 26 -13.00 -13.05 -16.36
N GLN A 27 -11.78 -13.17 -16.93
CA GLN A 27 -10.99 -12.05 -17.44
C GLN A 27 -10.59 -11.02 -16.37
N MET A 28 -10.46 -11.45 -15.10
CA MET A 28 -9.95 -10.63 -14.02
C MET A 28 -8.51 -11.03 -13.67
N PRO A 29 -7.67 -10.10 -13.20
CA PRO A 29 -6.32 -10.40 -12.74
C PRO A 29 -6.30 -11.46 -11.62
N GLN A 30 -5.24 -12.30 -11.59
CA GLN A 30 -5.10 -13.35 -10.57
C GLN A 30 -5.00 -12.78 -9.15
N VAL A 31 -4.48 -11.55 -9.01
CA VAL A 31 -4.40 -10.82 -7.74
C VAL A 31 -5.78 -10.70 -7.09
N VAL A 32 -6.84 -10.48 -7.87
CA VAL A 32 -8.22 -10.41 -7.34
C VAL A 32 -8.60 -11.73 -6.68
N GLY A 33 -8.24 -12.86 -7.32
CA GLY A 33 -8.46 -14.19 -6.74
C GLY A 33 -7.69 -14.42 -5.44
N ALA A 34 -6.46 -13.92 -5.36
CA ALA A 34 -5.66 -14.00 -4.15
C ALA A 34 -6.27 -13.18 -2.99
N LEU A 35 -6.77 -11.96 -3.29
CA LEU A 35 -7.46 -11.13 -2.30
C LEU A 35 -8.76 -11.79 -1.81
N VAL A 36 -9.54 -12.36 -2.72
CA VAL A 36 -10.76 -13.11 -2.36
C VAL A 36 -10.42 -14.35 -1.53
N ALA A 37 -9.31 -15.06 -1.84
CA ALA A 37 -8.83 -16.18 -1.03
C ALA A 37 -8.53 -15.74 0.41
N GLY A 38 -7.81 -14.62 0.56
CA GLY A 38 -7.50 -14.05 1.87
C GLY A 38 -8.74 -13.62 2.65
N LEU A 39 -9.73 -13.02 1.97
CA LEU A 39 -11.00 -12.64 2.59
C LEU A 39 -11.79 -13.86 3.09
N ILE A 40 -11.85 -14.92 2.29
CA ILE A 40 -12.61 -16.15 2.63
C ILE A 40 -11.94 -16.92 3.77
N LEU A 41 -10.62 -17.15 3.68
CA LEU A 41 -9.89 -17.98 4.64
C LEU A 41 -9.44 -17.21 5.88
N GLY A 42 -9.36 -15.89 5.76
CA GLY A 42 -8.95 -14.98 6.84
C GLY A 42 -10.00 -14.80 7.93
N PRO A 43 -9.70 -13.94 8.91
CA PRO A 43 -10.56 -13.69 10.06
C PRO A 43 -11.90 -13.04 9.71
N ALA A 44 -12.03 -12.48 8.50
CA ALA A 44 -13.25 -11.81 8.05
C ALA A 44 -14.42 -12.78 7.80
N MET A 45 -14.15 -14.03 7.35
CA MET A 45 -15.20 -15.00 7.03
C MET A 45 -15.02 -16.32 7.76
N LEU A 46 -14.10 -17.18 7.32
CA LEU A 46 -13.96 -18.54 7.85
C LEU A 46 -13.02 -18.63 9.05
N ASN A 47 -12.17 -17.64 9.26
CA ASN A 47 -11.17 -17.60 10.34
C ASN A 47 -10.31 -18.87 10.43
N VAL A 48 -10.00 -19.48 9.27
CA VAL A 48 -9.13 -20.67 9.16
C VAL A 48 -7.66 -20.26 9.28
N LEU A 49 -7.33 -19.10 8.69
CA LEU A 49 -6.01 -18.52 8.75
C LEU A 49 -6.05 -17.32 9.70
N SER A 50 -5.22 -17.36 10.73
CA SER A 50 -5.00 -16.23 11.63
C SER A 50 -3.73 -15.47 11.24
N GLU A 51 -3.72 -14.18 11.50
CA GLU A 51 -2.52 -13.37 11.33
C GLU A 51 -1.45 -13.81 12.35
N THR A 52 -0.35 -14.37 11.85
CA THR A 52 0.80 -14.78 12.64
C THR A 52 2.00 -13.93 12.27
N GLU A 53 2.91 -13.71 13.21
CA GLU A 53 4.14 -12.95 12.98
C GLU A 53 4.94 -13.50 11.78
N PHE A 54 4.96 -14.83 11.62
CA PHE A 54 5.60 -15.48 10.48
C PHE A 54 4.95 -15.08 9.14
N LEU A 55 3.62 -15.08 9.04
CA LEU A 55 2.90 -14.70 7.82
C LEU A 55 3.09 -13.22 7.50
N THR A 56 3.11 -12.36 8.51
CA THR A 56 3.38 -10.93 8.35
C THR A 56 4.79 -10.71 7.79
N GLN A 57 5.81 -11.28 8.40
CA GLN A 57 7.20 -11.18 7.92
C GLN A 57 7.37 -11.75 6.50
N LEU A 58 6.71 -12.87 6.21
CA LEU A 58 6.75 -13.49 4.89
C LEU A 58 6.06 -12.61 3.83
N SER A 59 4.96 -11.95 4.17
CA SER A 59 4.28 -11.01 3.27
C SER A 59 5.12 -9.78 2.98
N GLU A 60 5.79 -9.21 3.98
CA GLU A 60 6.73 -8.10 3.82
C GLU A 60 7.89 -8.48 2.89
N LEU A 61 8.49 -9.67 3.11
CA LEU A 61 9.52 -10.19 2.23
C LEU A 61 9.00 -10.37 0.79
N GLY A 62 7.77 -10.87 0.63
CA GLY A 62 7.11 -11.02 -0.67
C GLY A 62 6.98 -9.70 -1.41
N VAL A 63 6.57 -8.62 -0.72
CA VAL A 63 6.48 -7.28 -1.30
C VAL A 63 7.86 -6.75 -1.72
N ILE A 64 8.89 -6.93 -0.89
CA ILE A 64 10.27 -6.52 -1.21
C ILE A 64 10.75 -7.23 -2.48
N VAL A 65 10.59 -8.55 -2.58
CA VAL A 65 10.99 -9.34 -3.74
C VAL A 65 10.22 -8.94 -5.00
N LEU A 66 8.91 -8.69 -4.87
CA LEU A 66 8.06 -8.24 -5.97
C LEU A 66 8.54 -6.88 -6.50
N MET A 67 8.75 -5.90 -5.60
CA MET A 67 9.22 -4.57 -5.97
C MET A 67 10.62 -4.59 -6.58
N PHE A 68 11.52 -5.37 -6.01
CA PHE A 68 12.87 -5.56 -6.55
C PHE A 68 12.83 -6.16 -7.97
N SER A 69 12.03 -7.21 -8.17
CA SER A 69 11.85 -7.84 -9.47
C SER A 69 11.23 -6.89 -10.51
N ALA A 70 10.26 -6.06 -10.11
CA ALA A 70 9.68 -5.04 -10.96
C ALA A 70 10.69 -3.96 -11.33
N GLY A 71 11.49 -3.50 -10.35
CA GLY A 71 12.54 -2.51 -10.56
C GLY A 71 13.62 -2.98 -11.54
N MET A 72 14.02 -4.25 -11.45
CA MET A 72 14.99 -4.84 -12.40
C MET A 72 14.46 -4.94 -13.84
N GLY A 73 13.15 -5.11 -14.02
CA GLY A 73 12.49 -5.16 -15.32
C GLY A 73 12.21 -3.78 -15.94
N THR A 74 12.44 -2.69 -15.20
CA THR A 74 12.07 -1.34 -15.63
C THR A 74 13.21 -0.67 -16.38
N ASP A 75 12.95 -0.19 -17.60
CA ASP A 75 13.89 0.63 -18.36
C ASP A 75 13.88 2.08 -17.86
N ILE A 76 14.99 2.51 -17.26
CA ILE A 76 15.16 3.85 -16.69
C ILE A 76 15.06 4.94 -17.77
N GLN A 77 15.48 4.67 -19.02
CA GLN A 77 15.41 5.64 -20.11
C GLN A 77 13.95 5.88 -20.52
N GLU A 78 13.17 4.82 -20.67
CA GLU A 78 11.74 4.92 -20.96
C GLU A 78 10.95 5.56 -19.80
N LEU A 79 11.32 5.25 -18.55
CA LEU A 79 10.75 5.88 -17.37
C LEU A 79 10.97 7.40 -17.35
N LYS A 80 12.19 7.87 -17.70
CA LYS A 80 12.50 9.30 -17.84
C LYS A 80 11.70 9.96 -18.97
N HIS A 81 11.52 9.29 -20.09
CA HIS A 81 10.71 9.79 -21.20
C HIS A 81 9.23 9.93 -20.83
N SER A 82 8.73 9.01 -20.02
CA SER A 82 7.34 9.00 -19.53
C SER A 82 7.13 9.94 -18.32
N GLY A 83 8.19 10.51 -17.75
CA GLY A 83 8.14 11.24 -16.48
C GLY A 83 7.19 12.45 -16.48
N LYS A 84 7.09 13.21 -17.59
CA LYS A 84 6.15 14.35 -17.68
C LYS A 84 4.70 13.90 -17.67
N ALA A 85 4.37 12.86 -18.43
CA ALA A 85 3.03 12.29 -18.45
C ALA A 85 2.70 11.61 -17.11
N GLY A 86 3.66 10.84 -16.56
CA GLY A 86 3.54 10.22 -15.24
C GLY A 86 3.33 11.24 -14.13
N PHE A 87 4.06 12.36 -14.15
CA PHE A 87 3.87 13.43 -13.15
C PHE A 87 2.47 14.06 -13.21
N LEU A 88 1.96 14.34 -14.42
CA LEU A 88 0.61 14.90 -14.56
C LEU A 88 -0.46 13.92 -14.08
N VAL A 89 -0.31 12.64 -14.43
CA VAL A 89 -1.23 11.58 -13.99
C VAL A 89 -1.19 11.42 -12.46
N ALA A 90 0.01 11.38 -11.86
CA ALA A 90 0.18 11.30 -10.42
C ALA A 90 -0.42 12.51 -9.69
N LEU A 91 -0.16 13.72 -10.19
CA LEU A 91 -0.70 14.95 -9.59
C LEU A 91 -2.24 14.93 -9.58
N LEU A 92 -2.87 14.53 -10.67
CA LEU A 92 -4.32 14.38 -10.71
C LEU A 92 -4.78 13.21 -9.83
N GLY A 93 -4.02 12.11 -9.79
CA GLY A 93 -4.26 10.95 -8.95
C GLY A 93 -4.26 11.29 -7.46
N VAL A 94 -3.46 12.24 -7.01
CA VAL A 94 -3.46 12.74 -5.63
C VAL A 94 -4.55 13.79 -5.40
N ILE A 95 -4.64 14.82 -6.25
CA ILE A 95 -5.53 15.96 -6.01
C ILE A 95 -7.00 15.53 -6.07
N VAL A 96 -7.38 14.73 -7.04
CA VAL A 96 -8.80 14.34 -7.24
C VAL A 96 -9.33 13.52 -6.05
N PRO A 97 -8.67 12.41 -5.61
CA PRO A 97 -9.12 11.68 -4.44
C PRO A 97 -9.04 12.51 -3.15
N LEU A 98 -8.03 13.36 -2.99
CA LEU A 98 -7.90 14.25 -1.83
C LEU A 98 -9.11 15.18 -1.71
N VAL A 99 -9.46 15.89 -2.78
CA VAL A 99 -10.58 16.84 -2.79
C VAL A 99 -11.92 16.12 -2.64
N LEU A 100 -12.14 15.06 -3.42
CA LEU A 100 -13.39 14.30 -3.35
C LEU A 100 -13.53 13.55 -2.02
N GLY A 101 -12.44 12.96 -1.51
CA GLY A 101 -12.42 12.27 -0.24
C GLY A 101 -12.68 13.19 0.94
N THR A 102 -12.03 14.36 0.98
CA THR A 102 -12.30 15.41 1.97
C THR A 102 -13.76 15.88 1.87
N GLY A 103 -14.25 16.13 0.65
CA GLY A 103 -15.63 16.54 0.44
C GLY A 103 -16.65 15.50 0.90
N LEU A 104 -16.38 14.21 0.66
CA LEU A 104 -17.21 13.11 1.16
C LEU A 104 -17.16 12.99 2.67
N ALA A 105 -15.99 13.14 3.30
CA ALA A 105 -15.84 13.13 4.75
C ALA A 105 -16.65 14.26 5.40
N MET A 106 -16.54 15.49 4.89
CA MET A 106 -17.33 16.64 5.34
C MET A 106 -18.85 16.42 5.17
N LEU A 107 -19.25 15.76 4.09
CA LEU A 107 -20.66 15.43 3.88
C LEU A 107 -21.15 14.36 4.86
N ALA A 108 -20.33 13.34 5.12
CA ALA A 108 -20.62 12.27 6.06
C ALA A 108 -20.70 12.79 7.50
N ASP A 109 -19.84 13.73 7.89
CA ASP A 109 -19.90 14.42 9.18
C ASP A 109 -21.21 15.21 9.33
N ARG A 110 -21.58 15.98 8.31
CA ARG A 110 -22.86 16.73 8.32
C ARG A 110 -24.11 15.83 8.38
N THR A 111 -24.02 14.62 7.87
CA THR A 111 -25.15 13.65 7.94
C THR A 111 -25.15 12.82 9.22
N GLY A 112 -24.14 13.01 10.10
CA GLY A 112 -24.01 12.26 11.36
C GLY A 112 -23.62 10.79 11.16
N MET A 113 -23.09 10.43 9.98
CA MET A 113 -22.58 9.08 9.70
C MET A 113 -21.19 8.85 10.30
N ILE A 114 -20.41 9.92 10.39
CA ILE A 114 -19.07 9.93 10.97
C ILE A 114 -18.99 11.19 11.84
N GLU A 115 -18.45 11.09 13.04
CA GLU A 115 -18.14 12.25 13.88
C GLU A 115 -16.66 12.60 13.68
N THR A 116 -16.38 13.70 12.98
CA THR A 116 -15.04 14.25 12.85
C THR A 116 -14.85 15.45 13.75
N SER A 117 -13.68 15.58 14.38
CA SER A 117 -13.38 16.69 15.29
C SER A 117 -13.08 17.99 14.55
N GLY A 118 -13.09 18.01 13.22
CA GLY A 118 -12.88 19.21 12.42
C GLY A 118 -12.30 18.98 11.03
N PHE A 119 -12.17 20.08 10.27
CA PHE A 119 -11.71 20.09 8.87
C PHE A 119 -10.39 19.34 8.63
N LEU A 120 -9.46 19.36 9.58
CA LEU A 120 -8.18 18.65 9.43
C LEU A 120 -8.32 17.14 9.43
N GLU A 121 -9.28 16.59 10.17
CA GLU A 121 -9.60 15.15 10.13
C GLU A 121 -10.24 14.77 8.80
N ASP A 122 -11.11 15.61 8.25
CA ASP A 122 -11.69 15.38 6.92
C ASP A 122 -10.61 15.37 5.84
N VAL A 123 -9.64 16.30 5.91
CA VAL A 123 -8.49 16.32 5.00
C VAL A 123 -7.59 15.11 5.20
N PHE A 124 -7.42 14.63 6.43
CA PHE A 124 -6.67 13.42 6.72
C PHE A 124 -7.33 12.18 6.09
N ILE A 125 -8.66 12.05 6.19
CA ILE A 125 -9.42 11.00 5.51
C ILE A 125 -9.23 11.10 3.99
N GLY A 126 -9.31 12.30 3.42
CA GLY A 126 -9.02 12.55 2.01
C GLY A 126 -7.62 12.11 1.61
N THR A 127 -6.63 12.37 2.46
CA THR A 127 -5.23 11.98 2.23
C THR A 127 -5.05 10.45 2.25
N ILE A 128 -5.72 9.75 3.16
CA ILE A 128 -5.70 8.28 3.19
C ILE A 128 -6.24 7.69 1.88
N LEU A 129 -7.27 8.31 1.30
CA LEU A 129 -7.87 7.86 0.05
C LEU A 129 -7.00 8.11 -1.19
N THR A 130 -5.92 8.89 -1.09
CA THR A 130 -4.97 9.07 -2.20
C THR A 130 -4.03 7.87 -2.34
N ALA A 131 -3.82 7.08 -1.28
CA ALA A 131 -2.86 5.99 -1.29
C ALA A 131 -3.24 4.90 -2.29
N THR A 132 -2.35 4.64 -3.25
CA THR A 132 -2.53 3.65 -4.33
C THR A 132 -1.52 2.51 -4.18
N SER A 133 -1.94 1.27 -4.44
CA SER A 133 -1.04 0.11 -4.38
C SER A 133 -0.24 -0.06 -5.66
N VAL A 134 1.04 0.27 -5.63
CA VAL A 134 1.98 0.03 -6.73
C VAL A 134 2.14 -1.47 -7.00
N SER A 135 2.17 -2.30 -5.95
CA SER A 135 2.35 -3.75 -6.06
C SER A 135 1.25 -4.42 -6.92
N ILE A 136 -0.01 -4.09 -6.64
CA ILE A 136 -1.14 -4.61 -7.41
C ILE A 136 -1.10 -4.13 -8.85
N THR A 137 -0.74 -2.88 -9.07
CA THR A 137 -0.61 -2.28 -10.41
C THR A 137 0.46 -2.99 -11.23
N VAL A 138 1.65 -3.19 -10.65
CA VAL A 138 2.77 -3.89 -11.31
C VAL A 138 2.39 -5.32 -11.66
N GLU A 139 1.84 -6.08 -10.70
CA GLU A 139 1.47 -7.47 -10.93
C GLU A 139 0.38 -7.60 -12.02
N THR A 140 -0.61 -6.71 -11.99
CA THR A 140 -1.65 -6.67 -13.02
C THR A 140 -1.08 -6.35 -14.40
N LEU A 141 -0.21 -5.33 -14.52
CA LEU A 141 0.45 -4.97 -15.79
C LEU A 141 1.32 -6.11 -16.31
N LYS A 142 2.02 -6.81 -15.42
CA LYS A 142 2.85 -7.98 -15.75
C LYS A 142 1.98 -9.13 -16.26
N GLU A 143 0.86 -9.41 -15.58
CA GLU A 143 -0.04 -10.50 -15.98
C GLU A 143 -0.69 -10.28 -17.35
N ILE A 144 -1.06 -9.04 -17.67
CA ILE A 144 -1.61 -8.70 -19.00
C ILE A 144 -0.52 -8.46 -20.07
N GLY A 145 0.77 -8.62 -19.72
CA GLY A 145 1.89 -8.43 -20.63
C GLY A 145 2.06 -7.00 -21.15
N LYS A 146 1.69 -6.00 -20.33
CA LYS A 146 1.75 -4.58 -20.71
C LYS A 146 2.73 -3.76 -19.86
N LEU A 147 3.51 -4.41 -19.00
CA LEU A 147 4.46 -3.72 -18.13
C LEU A 147 5.49 -2.93 -18.95
N ASP A 148 6.09 -3.56 -19.96
CA ASP A 148 7.18 -2.99 -20.80
C ASP A 148 6.62 -2.11 -21.94
N THR A 149 5.35 -1.74 -21.92
CA THR A 149 4.77 -0.84 -22.90
C THR A 149 4.91 0.62 -22.47
N LYS A 150 4.83 1.54 -23.43
CA LYS A 150 4.82 2.98 -23.15
C LYS A 150 3.75 3.39 -22.13
N VAL A 151 2.59 2.76 -22.19
CA VAL A 151 1.50 2.97 -21.21
C VAL A 151 1.87 2.39 -19.85
N GLY A 152 2.39 1.16 -19.80
CA GLY A 152 2.85 0.52 -18.58
C GLY A 152 3.92 1.35 -17.87
N ASN A 153 4.93 1.81 -18.60
CA ASN A 153 5.99 2.68 -18.07
C ASN A 153 5.46 4.02 -17.57
N THR A 154 4.44 4.60 -18.23
CA THR A 154 3.79 5.82 -17.76
C THR A 154 3.02 5.58 -16.46
N ILE A 155 2.28 4.47 -16.35
CA ILE A 155 1.55 4.09 -15.14
C ILE A 155 2.53 3.83 -13.99
N LEU A 156 3.64 3.14 -14.27
CA LEU A 156 4.68 2.87 -13.27
C LEU A 156 5.34 4.16 -12.77
N ALA A 157 5.67 5.07 -13.70
CA ALA A 157 6.20 6.39 -13.36
C ALA A 157 5.21 7.19 -12.51
N ALA A 158 3.94 7.18 -12.88
CA ALA A 158 2.90 7.86 -12.13
C ALA A 158 2.76 7.29 -10.71
N ALA A 159 2.74 5.96 -10.57
CA ALA A 159 2.62 5.30 -9.28
C ALA A 159 3.79 5.62 -8.32
N LEU A 160 5.03 5.64 -8.85
CA LEU A 160 6.22 6.01 -8.06
C LEU A 160 6.18 7.49 -7.61
N ILE A 161 5.70 8.38 -8.46
CA ILE A 161 5.57 9.80 -8.14
C ILE A 161 4.41 10.00 -7.14
N ASP A 162 3.31 9.27 -7.31
CA ASP A 162 2.14 9.28 -6.44
C ASP A 162 2.52 8.93 -4.99
N ASP A 163 3.31 7.87 -4.79
CA ASP A 163 3.83 7.48 -3.47
C ASP A 163 4.59 8.64 -2.79
N VAL A 164 5.45 9.33 -3.52
CA VAL A 164 6.21 10.47 -3.00
C VAL A 164 5.28 11.64 -2.65
N LEU A 165 4.33 11.95 -3.54
CA LEU A 165 3.35 13.02 -3.31
C LEU A 165 2.41 12.70 -2.14
N GLY A 166 1.98 11.43 -2.02
CA GLY A 166 1.16 10.95 -0.91
C GLY A 166 1.87 11.08 0.44
N LEU A 167 3.16 10.72 0.51
CA LEU A 167 3.99 10.92 1.71
C LEU A 167 4.13 12.40 2.08
N ILE A 168 4.33 13.28 1.10
CA ILE A 168 4.40 14.72 1.32
C ILE A 168 3.05 15.23 1.85
N ALA A 169 1.95 14.86 1.23
CA ALA A 169 0.61 15.25 1.65
C ALA A 169 0.31 14.79 3.08
N LEU A 170 0.59 13.52 3.39
CA LEU A 170 0.42 12.95 4.72
C LEU A 170 1.25 13.69 5.76
N THR A 171 2.50 14.01 5.44
CA THR A 171 3.40 14.74 6.33
C THR A 171 2.90 16.14 6.64
N ILE A 172 2.41 16.85 5.63
CA ILE A 172 1.85 18.21 5.79
C ILE A 172 0.60 18.14 6.70
N VAL A 173 -0.33 17.24 6.41
CA VAL A 173 -1.58 17.14 7.17
C VAL A 173 -1.32 16.72 8.61
N SER A 174 -0.43 15.74 8.84
CA SER A 174 -0.04 15.31 10.19
C SER A 174 0.63 16.42 10.99
N SER A 175 1.45 17.24 10.34
CA SER A 175 2.10 18.39 11.01
C SER A 175 1.10 19.49 11.39
N LEU A 176 0.08 19.72 10.57
CA LEU A 176 -0.99 20.69 10.84
C LEU A 176 -1.94 20.20 11.94
N SER A 177 -2.09 18.89 12.10
CA SER A 177 -2.94 18.27 13.15
C SER A 177 -2.31 18.28 14.55
N GLY A 178 -1.18 18.95 14.77
CA GLY A 178 -0.55 19.12 16.08
C GLY A 178 0.49 18.06 16.46
N GLY A 179 0.96 17.28 15.52
CA GLY A 179 2.14 16.44 15.72
C GLY A 179 3.38 17.29 15.96
N GLN A 180 4.03 17.14 17.12
CA GLN A 180 5.24 17.87 17.51
C GLN A 180 6.48 17.52 16.65
N ASP A 181 6.32 16.66 15.64
CA ASP A 181 7.42 16.26 14.78
C ASP A 181 7.58 17.27 13.63
N SER A 182 8.72 17.95 13.60
CA SER A 182 9.11 18.81 12.49
C SER A 182 9.05 18.03 11.18
N ILE A 183 8.42 18.62 10.13
CA ILE A 183 8.32 18.05 8.77
C ILE A 183 9.66 17.48 8.29
N ALA A 184 10.77 18.17 8.58
CA ALA A 184 12.11 17.73 8.27
C ALA A 184 12.49 16.42 8.99
N LEU A 185 12.02 16.22 10.22
CA LEU A 185 12.32 15.02 11.04
C LEU A 185 11.52 13.82 10.55
N VAL A 186 10.27 14.00 10.13
CA VAL A 186 9.43 12.93 9.56
C VAL A 186 9.96 12.51 8.18
N LEU A 187 10.33 13.46 7.32
CA LEU A 187 10.95 13.18 6.02
C LEU A 187 12.31 12.50 6.17
N LEU A 188 13.14 12.95 7.12
CA LEU A 188 14.43 12.33 7.44
C LEU A 188 14.25 10.91 7.99
N ARG A 189 13.24 10.70 8.84
CA ARG A 189 12.92 9.40 9.44
C ARG A 189 12.36 8.43 8.40
N SER A 190 11.50 8.89 7.48
CA SER A 190 11.00 8.10 6.34
C SER A 190 12.13 7.73 5.37
N CYS A 191 13.01 8.67 5.06
CA CYS A 191 14.17 8.42 4.21
C CYS A 191 15.19 7.47 4.89
N CYS A 192 15.42 7.63 6.20
CA CYS A 192 16.32 6.80 6.99
C CYS A 192 15.73 5.41 7.25
N SER A 193 14.42 5.29 7.45
CA SER A 193 13.70 4.01 7.61
C SER A 193 13.72 3.19 6.33
N SER A 194 13.69 3.83 5.16
CA SER A 194 13.86 3.16 3.87
C SER A 194 15.30 2.69 3.63
N CYS A 195 16.29 3.30 4.31
CA CYS A 195 17.70 2.94 4.18
C CYS A 195 18.21 1.99 5.29
N SER A 196 17.46 1.73 6.35
CA SER A 196 17.95 0.95 7.49
C SER A 196 16.92 -0.06 8.01
N PRO A 197 16.86 -1.27 7.46
CA PRO A 197 16.01 -2.35 8.00
C PRO A 197 16.52 -2.96 9.32
N LEU A 198 17.56 -2.43 9.96
CA LEU A 198 18.29 -3.12 11.04
C LEU A 198 18.36 -2.38 12.40
N TRP A 199 17.69 -1.25 12.59
CA TRP A 199 17.70 -0.62 13.92
C TRP A 199 16.28 -0.45 14.49
N SER A 200 15.84 -1.46 15.25
CA SER A 200 14.82 -1.29 16.30
C SER A 200 15.55 -0.94 17.61
N PRO A 201 15.38 0.25 18.19
CA PRO A 201 15.82 0.49 19.55
C PRO A 201 14.86 -0.26 20.48
N SER A 202 15.37 -1.32 21.11
CA SER A 202 14.71 -1.98 22.23
C SER A 202 14.36 -0.94 23.30
N SER A 203 13.07 -0.72 23.51
CA SER A 203 12.59 0.05 24.65
C SER A 203 13.07 -0.61 25.95
N PRO A 204 13.69 0.12 26.91
CA PRO A 204 14.01 -0.43 28.20
C PRO A 204 12.70 -0.67 28.95
N THR A 205 12.43 -1.94 29.25
CA THR A 205 11.42 -2.34 30.22
C THR A 205 11.78 -1.74 31.55
N SER A 206 11.04 -0.75 32.02
CA SER A 206 11.12 -0.29 33.40
C SER A 206 10.50 -1.36 34.30
N SER A 207 11.37 -2.20 34.85
CA SER A 207 11.04 -2.99 36.03
C SER A 207 10.87 -2.03 37.19
N SER A 208 9.64 -1.79 37.63
CA SER A 208 9.39 -1.26 38.97
C SER A 208 9.06 -2.44 39.88
N ALA A 209 10.04 -2.82 40.67
CA ALA A 209 9.82 -3.57 41.92
C ALA A 209 9.20 -2.63 42.96
N GLY A 210 8.20 -3.13 43.67
CA GLY A 210 7.50 -2.48 44.78
C GLY A 210 6.29 -3.30 45.15
#